data_1999a03d0ba353a24d9cae7a8b941e06
#
_entry.id   1999a03d0ba353a24d9cae7a8b941e06
#
_cell.length_a   1.000
_cell.length_b   1.000
_cell.length_c   1.000
_cell.angle_alpha   90.00
_cell.angle_beta   90.00
_cell.angle_gamma   90.00
#
_symmetry.space_group_name_H-M   'P 1'
#
loop_
_entity.id
_entity.type
_entity.pdbx_description
1 polymer ?
#
loop_
_entity_poly.entity_id
_entity_poly.type
_entity_poly.pdbx_seq_one_letter_code
_entity_poly.pdbx_strand_id
1 'polypeptide(L)'
;MTSKRIIALDIIRGFAICIVAFANLQDAIPIMSEGMPKETHLDHIINVVKLVAIDGKFISIFTILFGVGMAIFMRNAESKDLNPIKLMFRRLIFLFVVGIPLFIFGVPFVFYAVTGLVVMFGFKFKPRWLLLAIAGIALVGYFILFGTRFNQTGMPPTLSLMLIGYYLGMSGKIYNFKTSQSTYWGLLIVSLLALALIISLYFALPMKWNEFLAYMTPFQAIAYFILLFILLKSDLMKKVLMPFKYIGRMAFTIFTLQIILIEILGRFTGHLMGVQIIIYGVPLITLQLVISYLWLRYFRQGPLEKLWRKWTYKNV
;
A
#
# COMPACT_ATOMS: atom_id res chain seq x y z
N MET A 1 10.62 4.97 26.72
CA MET A 1 11.48 4.98 25.51
C MET A 1 10.71 5.57 24.35
N THR A 2 11.12 6.73 23.85
CA THR A 2 10.52 7.32 22.64
C THR A 2 10.79 6.38 21.47
N SER A 3 9.73 5.81 20.89
CA SER A 3 9.84 4.93 19.71
C SER A 3 10.59 5.67 18.60
N LYS A 4 11.83 5.25 18.31
CA LYS A 4 12.60 5.79 17.19
C LYS A 4 11.80 5.58 15.91
N ARG A 5 11.42 6.69 15.24
CA ARG A 5 10.71 6.66 13.97
C ARG A 5 11.56 5.91 12.93
N ILE A 6 10.97 4.91 12.28
CA ILE A 6 11.68 4.12 11.26
C ILE A 6 11.57 4.86 9.92
N ILE A 7 12.62 5.63 9.58
CA ILE A 7 12.67 6.44 8.35
C ILE A 7 12.46 5.59 7.10
N ALA A 8 12.95 4.35 7.09
CA ALA A 8 12.75 3.43 5.96
C ALA A 8 11.27 3.18 5.65
N LEU A 9 10.41 3.03 6.66
CA LEU A 9 8.97 2.85 6.44
C LEU A 9 8.31 4.09 5.84
N ASP A 10 8.74 5.29 6.26
CA ASP A 10 8.23 6.52 5.67
C ASP A 10 8.67 6.65 4.20
N ILE A 11 9.93 6.29 3.88
CA ILE A 11 10.43 6.29 2.50
C ILE A 11 9.63 5.32 1.62
N ILE A 12 9.50 4.05 2.06
CA ILE A 12 8.78 3.03 1.28
C ILE A 12 7.31 3.43 1.07
N ARG A 13 6.66 3.99 2.10
CA ARG A 13 5.29 4.47 2.01
C ARG A 13 5.14 5.61 1.01
N GLY A 14 6.04 6.60 1.06
CA GLY A 14 6.03 7.72 0.12
C GLY A 14 6.33 7.29 -1.30
N PHE A 15 7.30 6.41 -1.50
CA PHE A 15 7.62 5.83 -2.79
C PHE A 15 6.43 5.05 -3.37
N ALA A 16 5.79 4.20 -2.56
CA ALA A 16 4.61 3.44 -2.99
C ALA A 16 3.46 4.37 -3.42
N ILE A 17 3.17 5.46 -2.68
CA ILE A 17 2.15 6.44 -3.06
C ILE A 17 2.46 7.08 -4.41
N CYS A 18 3.72 7.44 -4.65
CA CYS A 18 4.12 8.03 -5.93
C CYS A 18 3.92 7.06 -7.11
N ILE A 19 4.26 5.79 -6.92
CA ILE A 19 4.09 4.80 -7.99
C ILE A 19 2.61 4.47 -8.22
N VAL A 20 1.78 4.44 -7.17
CA VAL A 20 0.32 4.25 -7.29
C VAL A 20 -0.33 5.37 -8.11
N ALA A 21 0.25 6.58 -8.16
CA ALA A 21 -0.24 7.66 -9.02
C ALA A 21 -0.36 7.24 -10.49
N PHE A 22 0.62 6.49 -11.01
CA PHE A 22 0.60 6.02 -12.40
C PHE A 22 -0.51 4.98 -12.66
N ALA A 23 -0.88 4.16 -11.68
CA ALA A 23 -2.01 3.26 -11.78
C ALA A 23 -3.33 4.05 -11.79
N ASN A 24 -3.51 4.95 -10.83
CA ASN A 24 -4.75 5.70 -10.66
C ASN A 24 -5.03 6.70 -11.79
N LEU A 25 -4.01 7.20 -12.52
CA LEU A 25 -4.19 8.12 -13.64
C LEU A 25 -4.98 7.49 -14.80
N GLN A 26 -4.89 6.18 -15.00
CA GLN A 26 -5.67 5.48 -16.03
C GLN A 26 -7.12 5.27 -15.61
N ASP A 27 -7.38 5.16 -14.30
CA ASP A 27 -8.69 4.85 -13.74
C ASP A 27 -9.58 6.10 -13.57
N ALA A 28 -9.05 7.30 -13.89
CA ALA A 28 -9.80 8.56 -13.82
C ALA A 28 -11.01 8.54 -14.74
N ILE A 29 -12.17 8.99 -14.24
CA ILE A 29 -13.44 8.95 -14.96
C ILE A 29 -13.59 10.23 -15.82
N PRO A 30 -13.56 10.14 -17.16
CA PRO A 30 -13.75 11.29 -18.03
C PRO A 30 -15.22 11.75 -18.05
N ILE A 31 -15.47 13.05 -18.15
CA ILE A 31 -16.82 13.60 -18.37
C ILE A 31 -17.19 13.49 -19.86
N MET A 32 -16.24 13.65 -20.77
CA MET A 32 -16.45 13.50 -22.20
C MET A 32 -15.79 12.22 -22.68
N SER A 33 -16.59 11.29 -23.15
CA SER A 33 -16.11 10.10 -23.85
C SER A 33 -15.82 10.45 -25.32
N GLU A 34 -14.76 11.23 -25.56
CA GLU A 34 -14.15 11.19 -26.89
C GLU A 34 -13.56 9.79 -27.08
N GLY A 35 -13.73 9.22 -28.27
CA GLY A 35 -13.32 7.85 -28.56
C GLY A 35 -11.90 7.59 -28.09
N MET A 36 -11.61 6.36 -27.64
CA MET A 36 -10.27 6.00 -27.16
C MET A 36 -9.22 6.37 -28.24
N PRO A 37 -8.17 7.11 -27.88
CA PRO A 37 -7.10 7.43 -28.83
C PRO A 37 -6.50 6.13 -29.36
N LYS A 38 -6.07 6.14 -30.62
CA LYS A 38 -5.38 4.99 -31.21
C LYS A 38 -4.10 4.73 -30.43
N GLU A 39 -4.00 3.55 -29.83
CA GLU A 39 -2.83 3.12 -29.05
C GLU A 39 -1.63 2.94 -30.00
N THR A 40 -0.52 3.62 -29.70
CA THR A 40 0.74 3.41 -30.41
C THR A 40 1.48 2.18 -29.85
N HIS A 41 2.48 1.67 -30.56
CA HIS A 41 3.30 0.55 -30.09
C HIS A 41 3.99 0.89 -28.74
N LEU A 42 4.43 2.15 -28.57
CA LEU A 42 5.04 2.60 -27.31
C LEU A 42 4.02 2.65 -26.17
N ASP A 43 2.81 3.12 -26.43
CA ASP A 43 1.72 3.13 -25.44
C ASP A 43 1.41 1.71 -24.97
N HIS A 44 1.35 0.75 -25.89
CA HIS A 44 1.15 -0.65 -25.58
C HIS A 44 2.24 -1.20 -24.64
N ILE A 45 3.52 -0.95 -24.95
CA ILE A 45 4.64 -1.37 -24.09
C ILE A 45 4.50 -0.76 -22.68
N ILE A 46 4.22 0.54 -22.59
CA ILE A 46 4.08 1.23 -21.29
C ILE A 46 2.90 0.65 -20.51
N ASN A 47 1.77 0.40 -21.16
CA ASN A 47 0.59 -0.19 -20.54
C ASN A 47 0.86 -1.61 -20.00
N VAL A 48 1.56 -2.45 -20.78
CA VAL A 48 1.96 -3.80 -20.33
C VAL A 48 2.93 -3.73 -19.15
N VAL A 49 3.95 -2.86 -19.21
CA VAL A 49 4.88 -2.67 -18.08
C VAL A 49 4.15 -2.20 -16.84
N LYS A 50 3.22 -1.24 -16.97
CA LYS A 50 2.39 -0.75 -15.87
C LYS A 50 1.56 -1.89 -15.27
N LEU A 51 0.87 -2.66 -16.08
CA LEU A 51 0.01 -3.76 -15.67
C LEU A 51 0.80 -4.86 -14.93
N VAL A 52 1.97 -5.23 -15.44
CA VAL A 52 2.79 -6.31 -14.86
C VAL A 52 3.58 -5.85 -13.62
N ALA A 53 4.08 -4.62 -13.59
CA ALA A 53 5.02 -4.18 -12.56
C ALA A 53 4.41 -3.20 -11.52
N ILE A 54 3.31 -2.50 -11.84
CA ILE A 54 2.78 -1.43 -10.99
C ILE A 54 1.39 -1.77 -10.45
N ASP A 55 0.44 -2.09 -11.33
CA ASP A 55 -0.97 -2.22 -10.97
C ASP A 55 -1.21 -3.28 -9.89
N GLY A 56 -1.86 -2.88 -8.81
CA GLY A 56 -2.12 -3.73 -7.66
C GLY A 56 -0.93 -3.96 -6.72
N LYS A 57 0.33 -3.86 -7.19
CA LYS A 57 1.52 -4.21 -6.40
C LYS A 57 1.85 -3.17 -5.34
N PHE A 58 1.84 -1.89 -5.70
CA PHE A 58 2.21 -0.81 -4.78
C PHE A 58 1.10 -0.48 -3.79
N ILE A 59 -0.17 -0.64 -4.17
CA ILE A 59 -1.29 -0.57 -3.21
C ILE A 59 -1.24 -1.74 -2.22
N SER A 60 -0.77 -2.91 -2.66
CA SER A 60 -0.52 -4.07 -1.79
C SER A 60 0.63 -3.82 -0.81
N ILE A 61 1.71 -3.16 -1.24
CA ILE A 61 2.79 -2.69 -0.35
C ILE A 61 2.22 -1.72 0.70
N PHE A 62 1.34 -0.81 0.28
CA PHE A 62 0.68 0.10 1.20
C PHE A 62 -0.17 -0.63 2.24
N THR A 63 -0.83 -1.73 1.84
CA THR A 63 -1.58 -2.61 2.74
C THR A 63 -0.67 -3.27 3.78
N ILE A 64 0.49 -3.79 3.38
CA ILE A 64 1.49 -4.35 4.30
C ILE A 64 1.94 -3.26 5.30
N LEU A 65 2.27 -2.07 4.79
CA LEU A 65 2.72 -0.94 5.61
C LEU A 65 1.63 -0.44 6.58
N PHE A 66 0.36 -0.56 6.19
CA PHE A 66 -0.76 -0.25 7.08
C PHE A 66 -0.79 -1.23 8.26
N GLY A 67 -0.66 -2.54 8.01
CA GLY A 67 -0.54 -3.56 9.05
C GLY A 67 0.64 -3.33 9.99
N VAL A 68 1.83 -3.00 9.44
CA VAL A 68 3.01 -2.61 10.24
C VAL A 68 2.68 -1.39 11.11
N GLY A 69 2.05 -0.37 10.54
CA GLY A 69 1.67 0.86 11.24
C GLY A 69 0.69 0.61 12.39
N MET A 70 -0.30 -0.28 12.20
CA MET A 70 -1.24 -0.71 13.24
C MET A 70 -0.49 -1.37 14.41
N ALA A 71 0.39 -2.33 14.12
CA ALA A 71 1.15 -3.04 15.14
C ALA A 71 2.05 -2.10 15.96
N ILE A 72 2.78 -1.20 15.28
CA ILE A 72 3.62 -0.19 15.94
C ILE A 72 2.77 0.73 16.83
N PHE A 73 1.62 1.17 16.33
CA PHE A 73 0.72 2.03 17.09
C PHE A 73 0.20 1.33 18.36
N MET A 74 -0.28 0.09 18.23
CA MET A 74 -0.83 -0.66 19.37
C MET A 74 0.24 -0.97 20.43
N ARG A 75 1.46 -1.37 20.03
CA ARG A 75 2.59 -1.54 20.94
C ARG A 75 2.98 -0.24 21.65
N ASN A 76 2.96 0.88 20.95
CA ASN A 76 3.25 2.18 21.54
C ASN A 76 2.13 2.66 22.49
N ALA A 77 0.88 2.28 22.26
CA ALA A 77 -0.22 2.55 23.17
C ALA A 77 -0.06 1.72 24.45
N GLU A 78 0.21 0.42 24.32
CA GLU A 78 0.47 -0.50 25.43
C GLU A 78 1.64 -0.03 26.30
N SER A 79 2.76 0.40 25.70
CA SER A 79 3.94 0.88 26.42
C SER A 79 3.71 2.20 27.18
N LYS A 80 2.55 2.83 27.03
CA LYS A 80 2.11 4.05 27.70
C LYS A 80 0.92 3.80 28.63
N ASP A 81 0.65 2.55 28.95
CA ASP A 81 -0.49 2.11 29.78
C ASP A 81 -1.85 2.57 29.24
N LEU A 82 -1.94 2.82 27.92
CA LEU A 82 -3.19 3.14 27.23
C LEU A 82 -3.81 1.88 26.66
N ASN A 83 -5.14 1.84 26.54
CA ASN A 83 -5.83 0.70 25.94
C ASN A 83 -5.61 0.65 24.41
N PRO A 84 -4.78 -0.30 23.89
CA PRO A 84 -4.42 -0.33 22.48
C PRO A 84 -5.61 -0.60 21.56
N ILE A 85 -6.54 -1.47 21.98
CA ILE A 85 -7.70 -1.87 21.18
C ILE A 85 -8.68 -0.70 21.05
N LYS A 86 -8.98 0.01 22.18
CA LYS A 86 -9.88 1.17 22.15
C LYS A 86 -9.34 2.28 21.23
N LEU A 87 -8.04 2.57 21.33
CA LEU A 87 -7.42 3.61 20.49
C LEU A 87 -7.36 3.21 19.02
N MET A 88 -7.05 1.93 18.73
CA MET A 88 -7.04 1.44 17.36
C MET A 88 -8.45 1.45 16.76
N PHE A 89 -9.46 1.03 17.51
CA PHE A 89 -10.86 1.10 17.10
C PHE A 89 -11.28 2.52 16.68
N ARG A 90 -10.93 3.54 17.50
CA ARG A 90 -11.18 4.96 17.16
C ARG A 90 -10.49 5.38 15.87
N ARG A 91 -9.25 4.91 15.64
CA ARG A 91 -8.50 5.20 14.40
C ARG A 91 -9.18 4.60 13.18
N LEU A 92 -9.66 3.38 13.29
CA LEU A 92 -10.30 2.66 12.19
C LEU A 92 -11.69 3.25 11.88
N ILE A 93 -12.47 3.65 12.89
CA ILE A 93 -13.73 4.37 12.67
C ILE A 93 -13.49 5.70 11.95
N PHE A 94 -12.49 6.47 12.36
CA PHE A 94 -12.15 7.70 11.66
C PHE A 94 -11.81 7.44 10.17
N LEU A 95 -10.98 6.42 9.92
CA LEU A 95 -10.62 6.03 8.56
C LEU A 95 -11.82 5.57 7.76
N PHE A 96 -12.76 4.84 8.38
CA PHE A 96 -14.01 4.40 7.77
C PHE A 96 -14.88 5.59 7.37
N VAL A 97 -15.12 6.52 8.30
CA VAL A 97 -15.98 7.71 8.06
C VAL A 97 -15.38 8.59 6.96
N VAL A 98 -14.08 8.85 6.97
CA VAL A 98 -13.41 9.63 5.92
C VAL A 98 -13.36 8.83 4.60
N GLY A 99 -13.31 7.51 4.68
CA GLY A 99 -13.29 6.63 3.52
C GLY A 99 -14.61 6.57 2.75
N ILE A 100 -15.77 6.76 3.42
CA ILE A 100 -17.09 6.69 2.77
C ILE A 100 -17.21 7.65 1.58
N PRO A 101 -17.01 8.96 1.71
CA PRO A 101 -17.11 9.88 0.58
C PRO A 101 -16.03 9.65 -0.49
N LEU A 102 -14.87 9.11 -0.11
CA LEU A 102 -13.76 8.83 -1.03
C LEU A 102 -13.91 7.47 -1.72
N PHE A 103 -14.83 6.63 -1.26
CA PHE A 103 -15.06 5.30 -1.83
C PHE A 103 -15.56 5.37 -3.28
N ILE A 104 -16.32 6.41 -3.64
CA ILE A 104 -16.81 6.66 -5.00
C ILE A 104 -15.64 6.82 -5.98
N PHE A 105 -14.49 7.30 -5.51
CA PHE A 105 -13.26 7.49 -6.28
C PHE A 105 -12.30 6.29 -6.19
N GLY A 106 -12.79 5.12 -5.79
CA GLY A 106 -11.97 3.90 -5.69
C GLY A 106 -10.97 3.87 -4.52
N VAL A 107 -11.06 4.81 -3.56
CA VAL A 107 -10.12 4.86 -2.42
C VAL A 107 -10.37 3.71 -1.44
N PRO A 108 -9.37 2.88 -1.10
CA PRO A 108 -9.56 1.65 -0.34
C PRO A 108 -9.68 1.85 1.18
N PHE A 109 -9.89 3.06 1.69
CA PHE A 109 -9.89 3.34 3.13
C PHE A 109 -10.98 2.59 3.89
N VAL A 110 -12.17 2.42 3.31
CA VAL A 110 -13.25 1.63 3.88
C VAL A 110 -12.82 0.18 4.08
N PHE A 111 -12.20 -0.43 3.07
CA PHE A 111 -11.69 -1.80 3.13
C PHE A 111 -10.56 -1.93 4.16
N TYR A 112 -9.67 -0.95 4.24
CA TYR A 112 -8.60 -0.95 5.25
C TYR A 112 -9.16 -0.81 6.67
N ALA A 113 -10.22 -0.02 6.85
CA ALA A 113 -10.86 0.11 8.14
C ALA A 113 -11.53 -1.20 8.58
N VAL A 114 -12.34 -1.81 7.71
CA VAL A 114 -13.06 -3.06 7.99
C VAL A 114 -12.05 -4.21 8.23
N THR A 115 -11.08 -4.38 7.34
CA THR A 115 -10.03 -5.40 7.51
C THR A 115 -9.21 -5.14 8.77
N GLY A 116 -8.89 -3.88 9.06
CA GLY A 116 -8.17 -3.47 10.26
C GLY A 116 -8.92 -3.81 11.55
N LEU A 117 -10.26 -3.74 11.56
CA LEU A 117 -11.07 -4.18 12.71
C LEU A 117 -10.86 -5.68 13.02
N VAL A 118 -10.72 -6.50 11.99
CA VAL A 118 -10.42 -7.93 12.17
C VAL A 118 -8.98 -8.11 12.65
N VAL A 119 -8.02 -7.47 11.98
CA VAL A 119 -6.57 -7.61 12.25
C VAL A 119 -6.19 -7.13 13.66
N MET A 120 -6.86 -6.09 14.20
CA MET A 120 -6.53 -5.57 15.53
C MET A 120 -6.68 -6.59 16.65
N PHE A 121 -7.59 -7.58 16.52
CA PHE A 121 -7.73 -8.66 17.51
C PHE A 121 -6.52 -9.60 17.54
N GLY A 122 -5.71 -9.64 16.49
CA GLY A 122 -4.43 -10.33 16.47
C GLY A 122 -3.42 -9.85 17.53
N PHE A 123 -3.70 -8.70 18.19
CA PHE A 123 -2.92 -8.21 19.33
C PHE A 123 -2.85 -9.23 20.47
N LYS A 124 -3.91 -10.00 20.68
CA LYS A 124 -4.02 -11.01 21.75
C LYS A 124 -3.34 -12.34 21.39
N PHE A 125 -2.98 -12.59 20.12
CA PHE A 125 -2.45 -13.88 19.69
C PHE A 125 -1.01 -14.09 20.17
N LYS A 126 -0.80 -15.22 20.83
CA LYS A 126 0.51 -15.78 21.18
C LYS A 126 0.44 -17.28 20.94
N PRO A 127 1.43 -17.88 20.25
CA PRO A 127 2.62 -17.24 19.67
C PRO A 127 2.33 -16.42 18.41
N ARG A 128 3.18 -15.43 18.11
CA ARG A 128 2.96 -14.46 17.01
C ARG A 128 2.97 -15.09 15.61
N TRP A 129 3.60 -16.25 15.41
CA TRP A 129 3.61 -16.94 14.11
C TRP A 129 2.20 -17.34 13.62
N LEU A 130 1.23 -17.49 14.53
CA LEU A 130 -0.17 -17.73 14.17
C LEU A 130 -0.73 -16.67 13.22
N LEU A 131 -0.26 -15.43 13.31
CA LEU A 131 -0.65 -14.36 12.38
C LEU A 131 -0.23 -14.68 10.93
N LEU A 132 0.93 -15.32 10.74
CA LEU A 132 1.37 -15.77 9.40
C LEU A 132 0.56 -16.97 8.91
N ALA A 133 0.23 -17.91 9.80
CA ALA A 133 -0.61 -19.04 9.45
C ALA A 133 -2.01 -18.57 9.00
N ILE A 134 -2.62 -17.65 9.76
CA ILE A 134 -3.92 -17.05 9.39
C ILE A 134 -3.79 -16.25 8.09
N ALA A 135 -2.69 -15.53 7.87
CA ALA A 135 -2.43 -14.82 6.63
C ALA A 135 -2.36 -15.77 5.43
N GLY A 136 -1.69 -16.92 5.58
CA GLY A 136 -1.65 -17.97 4.56
C GLY A 136 -3.02 -18.55 4.24
N ILE A 137 -3.80 -18.91 5.26
CA ILE A 137 -5.17 -19.40 5.10
C ILE A 137 -6.06 -18.35 4.42
N ALA A 138 -5.95 -17.08 4.84
CA ALA A 138 -6.70 -15.98 4.23
C ALA A 138 -6.30 -15.75 2.76
N LEU A 139 -5.04 -15.96 2.40
CA LEU A 139 -4.56 -15.86 1.02
C LEU A 139 -5.13 -16.99 0.15
N VAL A 140 -5.09 -18.22 0.64
CA VAL A 140 -5.67 -19.37 -0.06
C VAL A 140 -7.19 -19.17 -0.21
N GLY A 141 -7.88 -18.76 0.86
CA GLY A 141 -9.30 -18.45 0.82
C GLY A 141 -9.64 -17.35 -0.18
N TYR A 142 -8.81 -16.30 -0.27
CA TYR A 142 -8.96 -15.26 -1.28
C TYR A 142 -8.89 -15.83 -2.69
N PHE A 143 -7.92 -16.68 -3.00
CA PHE A 143 -7.80 -17.28 -4.34
C PHE A 143 -8.95 -18.24 -4.67
N ILE A 144 -9.44 -19.01 -3.71
CA ILE A 144 -10.57 -19.92 -3.92
C ILE A 144 -11.88 -19.15 -4.15
N LEU A 145 -12.16 -18.14 -3.32
CA LEU A 145 -13.43 -17.44 -3.32
C LEU A 145 -13.50 -16.33 -4.38
N PHE A 146 -12.38 -15.68 -4.67
CA PHE A 146 -12.34 -14.45 -5.42
C PHE A 146 -11.38 -14.44 -6.60
N GLY A 147 -10.52 -15.45 -6.75
CA GLY A 147 -9.47 -15.51 -7.77
C GLY A 147 -9.95 -15.31 -9.21
N THR A 148 -11.20 -15.70 -9.50
CA THR A 148 -11.81 -15.54 -10.83
C THR A 148 -12.77 -14.33 -10.94
N ARG A 149 -13.37 -13.89 -9.83
CA ARG A 149 -14.42 -12.86 -9.83
C ARG A 149 -13.91 -11.46 -9.44
N PHE A 150 -12.89 -11.38 -8.57
CA PHE A 150 -12.38 -10.09 -8.06
C PHE A 150 -11.32 -9.43 -8.95
N ASN A 151 -10.87 -10.10 -10.01
CA ASN A 151 -9.97 -9.51 -11.02
C ASN A 151 -10.53 -8.25 -11.69
N GLN A 152 -11.86 -8.07 -11.68
CA GLN A 152 -12.49 -6.86 -12.22
C GLN A 152 -12.42 -5.65 -11.27
N THR A 153 -12.10 -5.87 -9.99
CA THR A 153 -12.06 -4.79 -8.99
C THR A 153 -10.65 -4.33 -8.63
N GLY A 154 -9.61 -5.01 -9.11
CA GLY A 154 -8.21 -4.66 -8.82
C GLY A 154 -7.80 -4.74 -7.34
N MET A 155 -8.66 -5.30 -6.47
CA MET A 155 -8.40 -5.32 -5.04
C MET A 155 -7.41 -6.42 -4.63
N PRO A 156 -6.33 -6.07 -3.91
CA PRO A 156 -5.39 -7.05 -3.39
C PRO A 156 -6.02 -7.87 -2.24
N PRO A 157 -5.45 -9.04 -1.87
CA PRO A 157 -5.84 -9.81 -0.69
C PRO A 157 -5.51 -9.08 0.61
N THR A 158 -6.33 -8.06 0.93
CA THR A 158 -6.07 -7.04 1.95
C THR A 158 -5.85 -7.65 3.33
N LEU A 159 -6.65 -8.65 3.72
CA LEU A 159 -6.53 -9.30 5.03
C LEU A 159 -5.18 -10.01 5.18
N SER A 160 -4.79 -10.79 4.19
CA SER A 160 -3.54 -11.55 4.20
C SER A 160 -2.31 -10.64 4.26
N LEU A 161 -2.24 -9.63 3.38
CA LEU A 161 -1.13 -8.69 3.32
C LEU A 161 -1.05 -7.81 4.57
N MET A 162 -2.19 -7.39 5.12
CA MET A 162 -2.24 -6.61 6.35
C MET A 162 -1.78 -7.43 7.55
N LEU A 163 -2.13 -8.73 7.64
CA LEU A 163 -1.66 -9.65 8.69
C LEU A 163 -0.15 -9.89 8.62
N ILE A 164 0.43 -10.03 7.41
CA ILE A 164 1.89 -10.14 7.23
C ILE A 164 2.58 -8.89 7.80
N GLY A 165 2.11 -7.70 7.41
CA GLY A 165 2.63 -6.44 7.94
C GLY A 165 2.46 -6.33 9.46
N TYR A 166 1.30 -6.70 9.97
CA TYR A 166 1.00 -6.70 11.39
C TYR A 166 1.92 -7.65 12.17
N TYR A 167 2.19 -8.85 11.65
CA TYR A 167 3.17 -9.77 12.22
C TYR A 167 4.57 -9.15 12.31
N LEU A 168 5.07 -8.55 11.24
CA LEU A 168 6.39 -7.90 11.23
C LEU A 168 6.51 -6.80 12.29
N GLY A 169 5.44 -6.03 12.49
CA GLY A 169 5.38 -4.99 13.52
C GLY A 169 5.25 -5.56 14.93
N MET A 170 4.35 -6.53 15.16
CA MET A 170 4.10 -7.13 16.47
C MET A 170 5.26 -7.99 16.98
N SER A 171 5.94 -8.71 16.08
CA SER A 171 7.13 -9.48 16.43
C SER A 171 8.38 -8.62 16.66
N GLY A 172 8.30 -7.32 16.37
CA GLY A 172 9.43 -6.40 16.50
C GLY A 172 10.48 -6.54 15.40
N LYS A 173 10.28 -7.44 14.43
CA LYS A 173 11.25 -7.73 13.37
C LYS A 173 11.53 -6.52 12.47
N ILE A 174 10.56 -5.60 12.37
CA ILE A 174 10.70 -4.37 11.58
C ILE A 174 11.73 -3.38 12.16
N TYR A 175 12.05 -3.48 13.46
CA TYR A 175 13.01 -2.58 14.10
C TYR A 175 14.45 -3.03 13.96
N ASN A 176 14.68 -4.33 13.85
CA ASN A 176 16.01 -4.90 13.81
C ASN A 176 16.14 -5.90 12.65
N PHE A 177 16.51 -5.37 11.49
CA PHE A 177 16.68 -6.19 10.29
C PHE A 177 17.80 -7.23 10.45
N LYS A 178 18.91 -6.92 11.13
CA LYS A 178 20.04 -7.85 11.28
C LYS A 178 19.62 -9.14 11.98
N THR A 179 18.87 -9.03 13.09
CA THR A 179 18.39 -10.20 13.86
C THR A 179 17.18 -10.89 13.22
N SER A 180 16.51 -10.23 12.28
CA SER A 180 15.30 -10.73 11.62
C SER A 180 15.55 -11.16 10.16
N GLN A 181 16.80 -11.22 9.76
CA GLN A 181 17.21 -11.48 8.37
C GLN A 181 16.61 -12.79 7.84
N SER A 182 16.60 -13.87 8.64
CA SER A 182 15.99 -15.16 8.24
C SER A 182 14.52 -15.04 7.87
N THR A 183 13.74 -14.21 8.59
CA THR A 183 12.32 -14.00 8.28
C THR A 183 12.14 -13.28 6.95
N TYR A 184 12.95 -12.26 6.68
CA TYR A 184 12.86 -11.52 5.42
C TYR A 184 13.29 -12.38 4.24
N TRP A 185 14.39 -13.14 4.37
CA TRP A 185 14.80 -14.09 3.34
C TRP A 185 13.78 -15.20 3.15
N GLY A 186 13.18 -15.72 4.24
CA GLY A 186 12.12 -16.73 4.17
C GLY A 186 10.91 -16.20 3.39
N LEU A 187 10.40 -15.00 3.71
CA LEU A 187 9.29 -14.38 2.98
C LEU A 187 9.64 -14.12 1.51
N LEU A 188 10.88 -13.69 1.21
CA LEU A 188 11.31 -13.47 -0.17
C LEU A 188 11.38 -14.78 -0.94
N ILE A 189 11.99 -15.82 -0.38
CA ILE A 189 12.10 -17.15 -1.01
C ILE A 189 10.70 -17.73 -1.28
N VAL A 190 9.81 -17.70 -0.27
CA VAL A 190 8.43 -18.18 -0.45
C VAL A 190 7.72 -17.40 -1.55
N SER A 191 7.90 -16.08 -1.60
CA SER A 191 7.31 -15.25 -2.65
C SER A 191 7.86 -15.59 -4.03
N LEU A 192 9.17 -15.79 -4.17
CA LEU A 192 9.80 -16.14 -5.45
C LEU A 192 9.41 -17.54 -5.91
N LEU A 193 9.34 -18.53 -5.00
CA LEU A 193 8.86 -19.87 -5.32
C LEU A 193 7.40 -19.88 -5.76
N ALA A 194 6.54 -19.10 -5.08
CA ALA A 194 5.14 -18.94 -5.47
C ALA A 194 5.02 -18.28 -6.86
N LEU A 195 5.83 -17.26 -7.15
CA LEU A 195 5.86 -16.63 -8.48
C LEU A 195 6.30 -17.62 -9.56
N ALA A 196 7.35 -18.39 -9.32
CA ALA A 196 7.82 -19.43 -10.24
C ALA A 196 6.75 -20.49 -10.50
N LEU A 197 6.04 -20.94 -9.44
CA LEU A 197 4.92 -21.88 -9.55
C LEU A 197 3.77 -21.29 -10.39
N ILE A 198 3.36 -20.05 -10.12
CA ILE A 198 2.27 -19.39 -10.85
C ILE A 198 2.64 -19.23 -12.34
N ILE A 199 3.88 -18.87 -12.65
CA ILE A 199 4.38 -18.79 -14.03
C ILE A 199 4.31 -20.17 -14.69
N SER A 200 4.76 -21.23 -14.01
CA SER A 200 4.69 -22.60 -14.52
C SER A 200 3.23 -23.05 -14.77
N LEU A 201 2.33 -22.73 -13.86
CA LEU A 201 0.90 -23.06 -13.99
C LEU A 201 0.24 -22.28 -15.14
N TYR A 202 0.66 -21.04 -15.40
CA TYR A 202 0.15 -20.25 -16.52
C TYR A 202 0.45 -20.90 -17.87
N PHE A 203 1.64 -21.50 -18.03
CA PHE A 203 2.00 -22.23 -19.25
C PHE A 203 1.42 -23.65 -19.32
N ALA A 204 1.08 -24.25 -18.18
CA ALA A 204 0.57 -25.63 -18.12
C ALA A 204 -0.96 -25.72 -18.16
N LEU A 205 -1.67 -24.67 -17.76
CA LEU A 205 -3.12 -24.67 -17.60
C LEU A 205 -3.76 -23.56 -18.44
N PRO A 206 -5.03 -23.69 -18.87
CA PRO A 206 -5.76 -22.65 -19.60
C PRO A 206 -6.17 -21.50 -18.68
N MET A 207 -5.17 -20.75 -18.15
CA MET A 207 -5.36 -19.62 -17.27
C MET A 207 -5.46 -18.32 -18.07
N LYS A 208 -6.45 -17.47 -17.76
CA LYS A 208 -6.57 -16.16 -18.38
C LYS A 208 -5.49 -15.21 -17.87
N TRP A 209 -5.05 -14.28 -18.72
CA TRP A 209 -4.01 -13.28 -18.39
C TRP A 209 -4.32 -12.49 -17.12
N ASN A 210 -5.57 -12.05 -16.96
CA ASN A 210 -5.98 -11.29 -15.77
C ASN A 210 -5.94 -12.14 -14.49
N GLU A 211 -6.26 -13.43 -14.55
CA GLU A 211 -6.16 -14.36 -13.43
C GLU A 211 -4.69 -14.56 -13.03
N PHE A 212 -3.82 -14.78 -14.02
CA PHE A 212 -2.38 -14.87 -13.81
C PHE A 212 -1.82 -13.65 -13.06
N LEU A 213 -2.15 -12.45 -13.52
CA LEU A 213 -1.71 -11.21 -12.88
C LEU A 213 -2.22 -11.08 -11.45
N ALA A 214 -3.47 -11.47 -11.18
CA ALA A 214 -4.03 -11.41 -9.83
C ALA A 214 -3.34 -12.36 -8.86
N TYR A 215 -3.06 -13.58 -9.30
CA TYR A 215 -2.31 -14.55 -8.48
C TYR A 215 -0.88 -14.08 -8.20
N MET A 216 -0.22 -13.43 -9.15
CA MET A 216 1.13 -12.90 -8.98
C MET A 216 1.20 -11.72 -8.01
N THR A 217 0.18 -10.85 -8.01
CA THR A 217 0.20 -9.54 -7.34
C THR A 217 0.64 -9.59 -5.86
N PRO A 218 0.08 -10.43 -4.97
CA PRO A 218 0.48 -10.44 -3.55
C PRO A 218 1.94 -10.86 -3.34
N PHE A 219 2.42 -11.82 -4.11
CA PHE A 219 3.80 -12.30 -3.99
C PHE A 219 4.81 -11.29 -4.55
N GLN A 220 4.49 -10.64 -5.67
CA GLN A 220 5.28 -9.51 -6.18
C GLN A 220 5.34 -8.36 -5.16
N ALA A 221 4.22 -8.02 -4.54
CA ALA A 221 4.17 -6.95 -3.55
C ALA A 221 5.04 -7.27 -2.32
N ILE A 222 5.01 -8.51 -1.82
CA ILE A 222 5.87 -8.95 -0.71
C ILE A 222 7.34 -8.88 -1.14
N ALA A 223 7.69 -9.40 -2.32
CA ALA A 223 9.05 -9.35 -2.84
C ALA A 223 9.53 -7.90 -3.00
N TYR A 224 8.74 -7.01 -3.59
CA TYR A 224 9.08 -5.60 -3.75
C TYR A 224 9.25 -4.88 -2.40
N PHE A 225 8.37 -5.14 -1.43
CA PHE A 225 8.50 -4.58 -0.09
C PHE A 225 9.82 -4.97 0.56
N ILE A 226 10.21 -6.24 0.47
CA ILE A 226 11.46 -6.75 1.04
C ILE A 226 12.67 -6.19 0.28
N LEU A 227 12.62 -6.18 -1.05
CA LEU A 227 13.69 -5.63 -1.89
C LEU A 227 13.91 -4.14 -1.60
N LEU A 228 12.85 -3.33 -1.50
CA LEU A 228 12.95 -1.92 -1.13
C LEU A 228 13.57 -1.75 0.28
N PHE A 229 13.21 -2.63 1.21
CA PHE A 229 13.76 -2.59 2.56
C PHE A 229 15.26 -2.95 2.57
N ILE A 230 15.69 -3.88 1.72
CA ILE A 230 17.11 -4.25 1.52
C ILE A 230 17.87 -3.12 0.82
N LEU A 231 17.30 -2.54 -0.24
CA LEU A 231 17.91 -1.43 -0.99
C LEU A 231 18.19 -0.21 -0.11
N LEU A 232 17.30 0.08 0.84
CA LEU A 232 17.46 1.20 1.78
C LEU A 232 18.60 0.99 2.81
N LYS A 233 19.31 -0.14 2.79
CA LYS A 233 20.56 -0.31 3.54
C LYS A 233 21.75 0.35 2.84
N SER A 234 21.72 0.45 1.52
CA SER A 234 22.70 1.20 0.75
C SER A 234 22.57 2.69 1.03
N ASP A 235 23.67 3.35 1.39
CA ASP A 235 23.63 4.80 1.64
C ASP A 235 23.30 5.59 0.40
N LEU A 236 23.69 5.11 -0.81
CA LEU A 236 23.33 5.70 -2.07
C LEU A 236 21.81 5.66 -2.28
N MET A 237 21.21 4.48 -2.20
CA MET A 237 19.76 4.29 -2.39
C MET A 237 18.96 5.06 -1.33
N LYS A 238 19.45 5.06 -0.10
CA LYS A 238 18.84 5.86 0.97
C LYS A 238 18.86 7.36 0.67
N LYS A 239 19.95 7.89 0.12
CA LYS A 239 20.04 9.31 -0.28
C LYS A 239 19.08 9.62 -1.44
N VAL A 240 19.05 8.78 -2.49
CA VAL A 240 18.18 8.93 -3.65
C VAL A 240 16.71 8.89 -3.27
N LEU A 241 16.31 7.95 -2.41
CA LEU A 241 14.91 7.77 -2.00
C LEU A 241 14.50 8.66 -0.81
N MET A 242 15.44 9.40 -0.21
CA MET A 242 15.18 10.26 0.95
C MET A 242 14.03 11.28 0.74
N PRO A 243 13.84 11.92 -0.43
CA PRO A 243 12.74 12.86 -0.65
C PRO A 243 11.37 12.25 -0.41
N PHE A 244 11.17 10.97 -0.72
CA PHE A 244 9.89 10.29 -0.53
C PHE A 244 9.46 10.17 0.95
N LYS A 245 10.38 10.35 1.90
CA LYS A 245 10.03 10.38 3.33
C LYS A 245 9.02 11.49 3.66
N TYR A 246 9.06 12.61 2.93
CA TYR A 246 8.14 13.73 3.17
C TYR A 246 6.71 13.34 2.80
N ILE A 247 6.51 12.72 1.63
CA ILE A 247 5.22 12.14 1.23
C ILE A 247 4.77 11.08 2.23
N GLY A 248 5.65 10.14 2.60
CA GLY A 248 5.31 9.06 3.54
C GLY A 248 4.94 9.54 4.95
N ARG A 249 5.44 10.70 5.37
CA ARG A 249 5.03 11.37 6.62
C ARG A 249 3.64 11.99 6.55
N MET A 250 3.17 12.31 5.36
CA MET A 250 1.86 12.89 5.06
C MET A 250 1.02 11.95 4.19
N ALA A 251 1.24 10.63 4.32
CA ALA A 251 0.70 9.62 3.43
C ALA A 251 -0.83 9.69 3.28
N PHE A 252 -1.56 9.91 4.35
CA PHE A 252 -3.00 10.03 4.34
C PHE A 252 -3.45 11.29 3.59
N THR A 253 -2.86 12.43 3.91
CA THR A 253 -3.15 13.70 3.23
C THR A 253 -2.80 13.65 1.75
N ILE A 254 -1.58 13.18 1.42
CA ILE A 254 -1.10 13.18 0.03
C ILE A 254 -1.85 12.16 -0.81
N PHE A 255 -2.16 10.98 -0.30
CA PHE A 255 -2.94 10.00 -1.05
C PHE A 255 -4.36 10.51 -1.35
N THR A 256 -5.02 11.13 -0.36
CA THR A 256 -6.33 11.76 -0.57
C THR A 256 -6.27 12.89 -1.59
N LEU A 257 -5.27 13.78 -1.48
CA LEU A 257 -5.06 14.88 -2.42
C LEU A 257 -4.78 14.35 -3.84
N GLN A 258 -3.97 13.28 -3.95
CA GLN A 258 -3.64 12.62 -5.22
C GLN A 258 -4.89 12.17 -5.96
N ILE A 259 -5.79 11.45 -5.29
CA ILE A 259 -7.03 10.97 -5.91
C ILE A 259 -7.90 12.13 -6.38
N ILE A 260 -8.07 13.16 -5.54
CA ILE A 260 -8.86 14.35 -5.92
C ILE A 260 -8.25 15.05 -7.15
N LEU A 261 -6.92 15.21 -7.19
CA LEU A 261 -6.25 15.84 -8.33
C LEU A 261 -6.36 14.99 -9.60
N ILE A 262 -6.25 13.67 -9.49
CA ILE A 262 -6.39 12.74 -10.62
C ILE A 262 -7.82 12.79 -11.18
N GLU A 263 -8.82 12.79 -10.32
CA GLU A 263 -10.23 12.90 -10.74
C GLU A 263 -10.52 14.23 -11.44
N ILE A 264 -10.00 15.34 -10.90
CA ILE A 264 -10.13 16.65 -11.54
C ILE A 264 -9.42 16.62 -12.90
N LEU A 265 -8.21 16.08 -12.98
CA LEU A 265 -7.46 16.00 -14.22
C LEU A 265 -8.19 15.14 -15.27
N GLY A 266 -8.68 13.95 -14.89
CA GLY A 266 -9.39 13.04 -15.79
C GLY A 266 -10.64 13.65 -16.44
N ARG A 267 -11.30 14.58 -15.73
CA ARG A 267 -12.44 15.32 -16.29
C ARG A 267 -12.08 16.20 -17.48
N PHE A 268 -10.84 16.67 -17.55
CA PHE A 268 -10.36 17.57 -18.61
C PHE A 268 -9.55 16.86 -19.70
N THR A 269 -8.90 15.74 -19.37
CA THR A 269 -7.97 15.05 -20.27
C THR A 269 -8.55 13.81 -20.95
N GLY A 270 -9.69 13.31 -20.46
CA GLY A 270 -10.24 12.01 -20.92
C GLY A 270 -9.42 10.82 -20.37
N HIS A 271 -9.53 9.68 -21.03
CA HIS A 271 -8.77 8.49 -20.68
C HIS A 271 -7.29 8.64 -21.03
N LEU A 272 -6.41 8.56 -20.02
CA LEU A 272 -4.97 8.63 -20.20
C LEU A 272 -4.39 7.22 -20.43
N MET A 273 -3.56 7.07 -21.46
CA MET A 273 -2.90 5.81 -21.79
C MET A 273 -1.43 6.03 -22.12
N GLY A 274 -0.62 5.00 -21.89
CA GLY A 274 0.77 4.94 -22.34
C GLY A 274 1.61 6.13 -21.92
N VAL A 275 2.15 6.84 -22.89
CA VAL A 275 3.04 8.01 -22.66
C VAL A 275 2.34 9.13 -21.88
N GLN A 276 1.03 9.33 -22.06
CA GLN A 276 0.29 10.37 -21.35
C GLN A 276 0.31 10.15 -19.83
N ILE A 277 0.26 8.90 -19.36
CA ILE A 277 0.36 8.57 -17.94
C ILE A 277 1.69 9.09 -17.37
N ILE A 278 2.77 9.00 -18.14
CA ILE A 278 4.09 9.51 -17.72
C ILE A 278 4.10 11.06 -17.73
N ILE A 279 3.57 11.67 -18.80
CA ILE A 279 3.53 13.14 -18.96
C ILE A 279 2.76 13.79 -17.82
N TYR A 280 1.65 13.23 -17.37
CA TYR A 280 0.86 13.78 -16.26
C TYR A 280 1.32 13.28 -14.90
N GLY A 281 1.82 12.05 -14.81
CA GLY A 281 2.25 11.44 -13.55
C GLY A 281 3.51 12.06 -12.96
N VAL A 282 4.51 12.34 -13.79
CA VAL A 282 5.77 12.96 -13.30
C VAL A 282 5.55 14.35 -12.69
N PRO A 283 4.84 15.29 -13.34
CA PRO A 283 4.51 16.58 -12.72
C PRO A 283 3.67 16.43 -11.44
N LEU A 284 2.68 15.51 -11.41
CA LEU A 284 1.87 15.25 -10.23
C LEU A 284 2.72 14.79 -9.04
N ILE A 285 3.64 13.85 -9.24
CA ILE A 285 4.56 13.37 -8.20
C ILE A 285 5.48 14.51 -7.74
N THR A 286 6.01 15.29 -8.67
CA THR A 286 6.87 16.43 -8.36
C THR A 286 6.14 17.47 -7.51
N LEU A 287 4.90 17.80 -7.87
CA LEU A 287 4.03 18.68 -7.08
C LEU A 287 3.81 18.13 -5.65
N GLN A 288 3.53 16.85 -5.52
CA GLN A 288 3.34 16.20 -4.22
C GLN A 288 4.60 16.23 -3.35
N LEU A 289 5.79 16.03 -3.96
CA LEU A 289 7.07 16.15 -3.26
C LEU A 289 7.30 17.58 -2.75
N VAL A 290 7.08 18.57 -3.61
CA VAL A 290 7.24 20.00 -3.26
C VAL A 290 6.26 20.38 -2.13
N ILE A 291 4.97 20.07 -2.28
CA ILE A 291 3.94 20.35 -1.26
C ILE A 291 4.32 19.70 0.07
N SER A 292 4.70 18.41 0.06
CA SER A 292 5.05 17.68 1.27
C SER A 292 6.30 18.26 1.95
N TYR A 293 7.31 18.62 1.16
CA TYR A 293 8.54 19.23 1.68
C TYR A 293 8.27 20.59 2.32
N LEU A 294 7.56 21.48 1.60
CA LEU A 294 7.24 22.83 2.09
C LEU A 294 6.34 22.79 3.32
N TRP A 295 5.29 21.94 3.29
CA TRP A 295 4.40 21.78 4.44
C TRP A 295 5.13 21.32 5.70
N LEU A 296 5.98 20.29 5.57
CA LEU A 296 6.69 19.72 6.72
C LEU A 296 7.86 20.59 7.22
N ARG A 297 8.19 21.66 6.51
CA ARG A 297 9.12 22.71 7.00
C ARG A 297 8.47 23.55 8.12
N TYR A 298 7.16 23.79 8.01
CA TYR A 298 6.41 24.62 8.96
C TYR A 298 5.57 23.79 9.94
N PHE A 299 5.11 22.60 9.54
CA PHE A 299 4.24 21.75 10.33
C PHE A 299 4.87 20.36 10.57
N ARG A 300 4.59 19.78 11.73
CA ARG A 300 5.18 18.47 12.11
C ARG A 300 4.54 17.28 11.40
N GLN A 301 3.32 17.41 10.89
CA GLN A 301 2.51 16.34 10.27
C GLN A 301 1.49 16.95 9.31
N GLY A 302 0.95 16.13 8.38
CA GLY A 302 -0.08 16.57 7.45
C GLY A 302 -1.40 16.93 8.13
N PRO A 303 -2.30 17.68 7.46
CA PRO A 303 -3.57 18.11 8.03
C PRO A 303 -4.48 16.93 8.39
N LEU A 304 -4.64 15.94 7.52
CA LEU A 304 -5.47 14.75 7.82
C LEU A 304 -4.85 13.89 8.93
N GLU A 305 -3.52 13.74 8.96
CA GLU A 305 -2.82 13.05 10.05
C GLU A 305 -3.03 13.75 11.39
N LYS A 306 -3.03 15.09 11.41
CA LYS A 306 -3.30 15.89 12.61
C LYS A 306 -4.72 15.69 13.11
N LEU A 307 -5.71 15.69 12.19
CA LEU A 307 -7.11 15.47 12.51
C LEU A 307 -7.33 14.03 13.02
N TRP A 308 -6.76 13.03 12.34
CA TRP A 308 -6.80 11.63 12.74
C TRP A 308 -6.23 11.40 14.13
N ARG A 309 -5.09 12.04 14.42
CA ARG A 309 -4.47 11.97 15.75
C ARG A 309 -5.34 12.64 16.82
N LYS A 310 -5.88 13.84 16.55
CA LYS A 310 -6.77 14.54 17.48
C LYS A 310 -8.00 13.70 17.82
N TRP A 311 -8.62 13.07 16.82
CA TRP A 311 -9.76 12.18 17.02
C TRP A 311 -9.39 10.94 17.85
N THR A 312 -8.25 10.30 17.53
CA THR A 312 -7.81 9.08 18.22
C THR A 312 -7.61 9.31 19.72
N TYR A 313 -6.99 10.41 20.10
CA TYR A 313 -6.62 10.73 21.49
C TYR A 313 -7.60 11.69 22.17
N LYS A 314 -8.79 11.88 21.65
CA LYS A 314 -9.83 12.70 22.28
C LYS A 314 -10.20 12.06 23.63
N ASN A 315 -10.07 12.82 24.73
CA ASN A 315 -10.36 12.37 26.10
C ASN A 315 -9.47 11.18 26.58
N VAL A 316 -8.19 11.23 26.28
CA VAL A 316 -7.15 10.28 26.76
C VAL A 316 -6.06 11.07 27.47
#